data_3ba9f47082b52d203b666a79a6efb3cc
#
_entry.id   3ba9f47082b52d203b666a79a6efb3cc
#
_cell.length_a   1.000
_cell.length_b   1.000
_cell.length_c   1.000
_cell.angle_alpha   90.00
_cell.angle_beta   90.00
_cell.angle_gamma   90.00
#
_symmetry.space_group_name_H-M   'P 1'
#
loop_
_entity.id
_entity.type
_entity.pdbx_description
1 polymer ?
#
loop_
_entity_poly.entity_id
_entity_poly.type
_entity_poly.pdbx_seq_one_letter_code
_entity_poly.pdbx_strand_id
1 'polypeptide(L)'
;MKGAVTKYPLLRKKLLADYISRNLPFVRHVAIMGMEYSGYAAKNSETFWIDPFDYKEILDSTALSLHRRGMMTSIYNIPLCLLTERVRFLPRDSISAWKKTYPISCNTCSVKEQCCGIFETSINISEHIIPL
;
A
#
# COMPACT_ATOMS: atom_id res chain seq x y z
N MET A 1 -6.68 12.46 4.26
CA MET A 1 -5.34 12.73 3.68
C MET A 1 -4.83 11.48 2.96
N LYS A 2 -4.24 11.65 1.81
CA LYS A 2 -3.69 10.56 0.98
C LYS A 2 -2.18 10.75 0.80
N GLY A 3 -1.42 9.66 0.86
CA GLY A 3 0.02 9.68 0.63
C GLY A 3 0.47 8.44 -0.13
N ALA A 4 1.10 8.64 -1.29
CA ALA A 4 1.69 7.55 -2.06
C ALA A 4 2.98 7.05 -1.41
N VAL A 5 3.21 5.75 -1.47
CA VAL A 5 4.46 5.14 -1.02
C VAL A 5 5.44 5.14 -2.18
N THR A 6 6.55 5.84 -1.99
CA THR A 6 7.64 5.94 -2.96
C THR A 6 8.97 5.75 -2.25
N LYS A 7 10.04 5.48 -3.01
CA LYS A 7 11.38 5.19 -2.48
C LYS A 7 11.93 6.28 -1.56
N TYR A 8 11.84 7.54 -1.97
CA TYR A 8 12.49 8.65 -1.27
C TYR A 8 11.88 9.04 0.08
N PRO A 9 10.56 9.14 0.24
CA PRO A 9 9.96 9.53 1.52
C PRO A 9 9.70 8.37 2.47
N LEU A 10 10.19 7.18 2.20
CA LEU A 10 9.85 5.98 2.96
C LEU A 10 10.15 6.11 4.46
N LEU A 11 11.36 6.52 4.80
CA LEU A 11 11.79 6.72 6.20
C LEU A 11 11.03 7.84 6.90
N ARG A 12 10.50 8.80 6.14
CA ARG A 12 9.72 9.94 6.67
C ARG A 12 8.26 9.60 6.94
N LYS A 13 7.75 8.43 6.49
CA LYS A 13 6.33 8.07 6.66
C LYS A 13 5.94 7.98 8.13
N LYS A 14 6.77 7.41 8.96
CA LYS A 14 6.53 7.36 10.41
C LYS A 14 6.52 8.75 11.03
N LEU A 15 7.47 9.61 10.66
CA LEU A 15 7.52 10.99 11.11
C LEU A 15 6.29 11.78 10.65
N LEU A 16 5.83 11.56 9.42
CA LEU A 16 4.61 12.18 8.90
C LEU A 16 3.37 11.71 9.66
N ALA A 17 3.26 10.41 9.97
CA ALA A 17 2.17 9.87 10.77
C ALA A 17 2.13 10.49 12.18
N ASP A 18 3.28 10.62 12.81
CA ASP A 18 3.42 11.29 14.10
C ASP A 18 3.03 12.76 14.03
N TYR A 19 3.46 13.46 12.99
CA TYR A 19 3.09 14.86 12.76
C TYR A 19 1.57 15.02 12.57
N ILE A 20 0.96 14.21 11.71
CA ILE A 20 -0.49 14.24 11.45
C ILE A 20 -1.26 14.04 12.75
N SER A 21 -0.92 13.00 13.50
CA SER A 21 -1.64 12.65 14.72
C SER A 21 -1.52 13.69 15.84
N ARG A 22 -0.42 14.44 15.88
CA ARG A 22 -0.18 15.47 16.91
C ARG A 22 -0.69 16.86 16.52
N ASN A 23 -0.58 17.21 15.25
CA ASN A 23 -0.79 18.59 14.81
C ASN A 23 -2.06 18.79 13.98
N LEU A 24 -2.67 17.69 13.47
CA LEU A 24 -3.85 17.76 12.62
C LEU A 24 -5.02 16.94 13.23
N PRO A 25 -5.51 17.32 14.42
CA PRO A 25 -6.54 16.54 15.13
C PRO A 25 -7.89 16.49 14.41
N PHE A 26 -8.10 17.36 13.44
CA PHE A 26 -9.29 17.37 12.58
C PHE A 26 -9.26 16.34 11.46
N VAL A 27 -8.10 15.73 11.19
CA VAL A 27 -7.98 14.63 10.22
C VAL A 27 -8.59 13.36 10.81
N ARG A 28 -9.67 12.88 10.21
CA ARG A 28 -10.38 11.69 10.66
C ARG A 28 -9.94 10.41 9.94
N HIS A 29 -9.48 10.54 8.71
CA HIS A 29 -9.09 9.40 7.87
C HIS A 29 -7.76 9.66 7.17
N VAL A 30 -6.85 8.70 7.29
CA VAL A 30 -5.58 8.66 6.57
C VAL A 30 -5.56 7.45 5.64
N ALA A 31 -5.44 7.70 4.35
CA ALA A 31 -5.30 6.67 3.33
C ALA A 31 -3.83 6.55 2.89
N ILE A 32 -3.25 5.38 3.06
CA ILE A 32 -1.90 5.04 2.58
C ILE A 32 -2.08 4.27 1.28
N MET A 33 -1.46 4.74 0.20
CA MET A 33 -1.68 4.17 -1.13
C MET A 33 -0.37 3.68 -1.75
N GLY A 34 -0.37 2.44 -2.26
CA GLY A 34 0.61 2.00 -3.23
C GLY A 34 0.48 2.83 -4.51
N MET A 35 1.62 3.16 -5.12
CA MET A 35 1.64 4.03 -6.31
C MET A 35 1.28 3.26 -7.57
N GLU A 36 0.39 3.81 -8.38
CA GLU A 36 0.19 3.37 -9.76
C GLU A 36 1.29 3.96 -10.64
N TYR A 37 1.99 3.10 -11.37
CA TYR A 37 3.08 3.51 -12.26
C TYR A 37 2.52 3.83 -13.65
N SER A 38 1.97 5.02 -13.81
CA SER A 38 1.51 5.59 -15.06
C SER A 38 2.15 6.96 -15.33
N GLY A 39 2.15 7.42 -16.57
CA GLY A 39 2.69 8.74 -16.93
C GLY A 39 4.15 8.94 -16.50
N TYR A 40 4.43 9.98 -15.73
CA TYR A 40 5.78 10.29 -15.22
C TYR A 40 6.34 9.22 -14.28
N ALA A 41 5.51 8.57 -13.49
CA ALA A 41 5.93 7.49 -12.60
C ALA A 41 6.43 6.28 -13.40
N ALA A 42 5.78 5.94 -14.52
CA ALA A 42 6.22 4.87 -15.41
C ALA A 42 7.58 5.21 -16.08
N LYS A 43 7.74 6.45 -16.54
CA LYS A 43 8.99 6.92 -17.18
C LYS A 43 10.19 6.91 -16.24
N ASN A 44 9.96 7.05 -14.93
CA ASN A 44 10.98 7.12 -13.89
C ASN A 44 10.90 5.92 -12.93
N SER A 45 10.33 4.81 -13.36
CA SER A 45 10.09 3.64 -12.50
C SER A 45 11.36 3.09 -11.86
N GLU A 46 12.47 3.08 -12.57
CA GLU A 46 13.79 2.65 -12.04
C GLU A 46 14.23 3.49 -10.82
N THR A 47 13.88 4.77 -10.81
CA THR A 47 14.23 5.69 -9.74
C THR A 47 13.25 5.63 -8.57
N PHE A 48 11.95 5.49 -8.83
CA PHE A 48 10.91 5.63 -7.81
C PHE A 48 10.32 4.32 -7.32
N TRP A 49 10.44 3.24 -8.10
CA TRP A 49 9.89 1.96 -7.69
C TRP A 49 10.64 1.38 -6.50
N ILE A 50 9.88 0.87 -5.56
CA ILE A 50 10.36 0.06 -4.44
C ILE A 50 9.38 -1.08 -4.23
N ASP A 51 9.90 -2.28 -4.04
CA ASP A 51 9.08 -3.44 -3.75
C ASP A 51 8.31 -3.21 -2.43
N PRO A 52 6.98 -3.36 -2.42
CA PRO A 52 6.21 -3.28 -1.19
C PRO A 52 6.70 -4.23 -0.09
N PHE A 53 7.27 -5.36 -0.46
CA PHE A 53 7.86 -6.30 0.47
C PHE A 53 8.99 -5.67 1.30
N ASP A 54 9.80 -4.79 0.71
CA ASP A 54 10.95 -4.16 1.37
C ASP A 54 10.54 -3.11 2.42
N TYR A 55 9.35 -2.53 2.30
CA TYR A 55 8.89 -1.52 3.25
C TYR A 55 7.69 -1.96 4.10
N LYS A 56 7.28 -3.21 4.03
CA LYS A 56 6.09 -3.71 4.74
C LYS A 56 6.12 -3.45 6.25
N GLU A 57 7.28 -3.54 6.89
CA GLU A 57 7.44 -3.29 8.34
C GLU A 57 7.27 -1.80 8.69
N ILE A 58 7.78 -0.91 7.85
CA ILE A 58 7.60 0.53 8.03
C ILE A 58 6.13 0.90 7.80
N LEU A 59 5.49 0.31 6.81
CA LEU A 59 4.08 0.48 6.53
C LEU A 59 3.22 0.00 7.70
N ASP A 60 3.49 -1.20 8.22
CA ASP A 60 2.85 -1.76 9.40
C ASP A 60 2.92 -0.79 10.59
N SER A 61 4.13 -0.41 10.98
CA SER A 61 4.35 0.47 12.13
C SER A 61 3.68 1.83 11.96
N THR A 62 3.68 2.36 10.73
CA THR A 62 3.05 3.64 10.40
C THR A 62 1.52 3.54 10.50
N ALA A 63 0.94 2.54 9.85
CA ALA A 63 -0.51 2.32 9.83
C ALA A 63 -1.07 2.03 11.21
N LEU A 64 -0.40 1.16 11.98
CA LEU A 64 -0.82 0.85 13.35
C LEU A 64 -0.66 2.04 14.30
N SER A 65 0.37 2.87 14.13
CA SER A 65 0.53 4.09 14.92
C SER A 65 -0.66 5.04 14.75
N LEU A 66 -1.10 5.26 13.52
CA LEU A 66 -2.28 6.08 13.22
C LEU A 66 -3.57 5.44 13.76
N HIS A 67 -3.76 4.15 13.50
CA HIS A 67 -4.94 3.41 13.93
C HIS A 67 -5.12 3.41 15.45
N ARG A 68 -4.04 3.14 16.20
CA ARG A 68 -4.05 3.16 17.68
C ARG A 68 -4.34 4.51 18.29
N ARG A 69 -4.12 5.60 17.55
CA ARG A 69 -4.46 6.96 17.96
C ARG A 69 -5.89 7.37 17.59
N GLY A 70 -6.71 6.41 17.17
CA GLY A 70 -8.12 6.62 16.85
C GLY A 70 -8.37 7.21 15.46
N MET A 71 -7.35 7.30 14.60
CA MET A 71 -7.53 7.73 13.22
C MET A 71 -7.99 6.57 12.36
N MET A 72 -9.07 6.74 11.59
CA MET A 72 -9.44 5.78 10.57
C MET A 72 -8.28 5.65 9.58
N THR A 73 -7.77 4.45 9.41
CA THR A 73 -6.60 4.20 8.56
C THR A 73 -6.96 3.16 7.52
N SER A 74 -6.65 3.42 6.27
CA SER A 74 -6.88 2.47 5.17
C SER A 74 -5.62 2.34 4.31
N ILE A 75 -5.39 1.14 3.78
CA ILE A 75 -4.31 0.84 2.85
C ILE A 75 -4.93 0.52 1.49
N TYR A 76 -4.42 1.13 0.44
CA TYR A 76 -4.90 0.95 -0.93
C TYR A 76 -3.78 0.50 -1.86
N ASN A 77 -4.13 -0.26 -2.88
CA ASN A 77 -3.24 -0.62 -3.99
C ASN A 77 -2.00 -1.43 -3.60
N ILE A 78 -2.07 -2.15 -2.48
CA ILE A 78 -1.00 -3.07 -2.05
C ILE A 78 -1.64 -4.44 -1.82
N PRO A 79 -1.20 -5.49 -2.53
CA PRO A 79 -1.70 -6.85 -2.34
C PRO A 79 -1.57 -7.35 -0.90
N LEU A 80 -2.53 -8.16 -0.45
CA LEU A 80 -2.57 -8.66 0.93
C LEU A 80 -1.33 -9.47 1.32
N CYS A 81 -0.76 -10.23 0.39
CA CYS A 81 0.45 -11.02 0.63
C CYS A 81 1.71 -10.18 0.84
N LEU A 82 1.71 -8.92 0.40
CA LEU A 82 2.81 -7.98 0.60
C LEU A 82 2.66 -7.14 1.88
N LEU A 83 1.64 -7.42 2.68
CA LEU A 83 1.41 -6.79 3.99
C LEU A 83 1.71 -7.78 5.11
N THR A 84 2.15 -7.24 6.25
CA THR A 84 2.23 -8.05 7.45
C THR A 84 0.82 -8.45 7.91
N GLU A 85 0.70 -9.59 8.56
CA GLU A 85 -0.59 -10.09 9.07
C GLU A 85 -1.29 -9.06 9.97
N ARG A 86 -0.52 -8.29 10.72
CA ARG A 86 -1.01 -7.29 11.69
C ARG A 86 -1.82 -6.15 11.09
N VAL A 87 -1.66 -5.87 9.79
CA VAL A 87 -2.36 -4.76 9.11
C VAL A 87 -3.27 -5.24 7.98
N ARG A 88 -3.45 -6.54 7.79
CA ARG A 88 -4.33 -7.10 6.74
C ARG A 88 -5.81 -6.77 6.90
N PHE A 89 -6.23 -6.21 8.03
CA PHE A 89 -7.60 -5.72 8.22
C PHE A 89 -7.82 -4.29 7.71
N LEU A 90 -6.74 -3.54 7.39
CA LEU A 90 -6.81 -2.15 6.94
C LEU A 90 -6.99 -1.96 5.42
N PRO A 91 -6.61 -2.92 4.54
CA PRO A 91 -6.77 -2.75 3.11
C PRO A 91 -8.20 -2.51 2.67
N ARG A 92 -8.31 -1.72 1.61
CA ARG A 92 -9.57 -1.47 0.90
C ARG A 92 -9.32 -1.61 -0.59
N ASP A 93 -10.23 -2.24 -1.29
CA ASP A 93 -10.16 -2.37 -2.75
C ASP A 93 -10.59 -1.05 -3.40
N SER A 94 -9.72 -0.50 -4.21
CA SER A 94 -9.98 0.75 -4.97
C SER A 94 -9.55 0.66 -6.43
N ILE A 95 -8.98 -0.47 -6.84
CA ILE A 95 -8.56 -0.67 -8.22
C ILE A 95 -9.79 -1.08 -9.03
N SER A 96 -10.16 -0.27 -10.02
CA SER A 96 -11.26 -0.59 -10.92
C SER A 96 -11.04 -1.92 -11.63
N ALA A 97 -12.08 -2.70 -11.83
CA ALA A 97 -11.99 -4.05 -12.38
C ALA A 97 -11.22 -4.13 -13.71
N TRP A 98 -11.36 -3.11 -14.56
CA TRP A 98 -10.67 -3.03 -15.85
C TRP A 98 -9.17 -2.68 -15.76
N LYS A 99 -8.72 -2.19 -14.60
CA LYS A 99 -7.29 -1.90 -14.30
C LYS A 99 -6.63 -2.97 -13.44
N LYS A 100 -7.40 -3.93 -12.97
CA LYS A 100 -6.96 -4.94 -12.00
C LYS A 100 -6.54 -6.21 -12.71
N THR A 101 -5.41 -6.75 -12.33
CA THR A 101 -4.95 -8.06 -12.76
C THR A 101 -4.37 -8.85 -11.59
N TYR A 102 -4.24 -10.15 -11.79
CA TYR A 102 -3.69 -11.07 -10.81
C TYR A 102 -2.65 -11.96 -11.46
N PRO A 103 -1.44 -12.08 -10.90
CA PRO A 103 -0.47 -13.08 -11.33
C PRO A 103 -1.05 -14.50 -11.23
N ILE A 104 -0.49 -15.43 -12.02
CA ILE A 104 -0.94 -16.85 -12.04
C ILE A 104 -0.90 -17.47 -10.65
N SER A 105 0.09 -17.11 -9.82
CA SER A 105 0.20 -17.58 -8.43
C SER A 105 -1.03 -17.27 -7.58
N CYS A 106 -1.79 -16.24 -7.93
CA CYS A 106 -3.01 -15.86 -7.20
C CYS A 106 -4.20 -16.82 -7.45
N ASN A 107 -4.11 -17.74 -8.39
CA ASN A 107 -5.21 -18.67 -8.69
C ASN A 107 -5.48 -19.65 -7.54
N THR A 108 -4.50 -19.92 -6.70
CA THR A 108 -4.62 -20.78 -5.50
C THR A 108 -4.76 -19.99 -4.21
N CYS A 109 -4.85 -18.67 -4.28
CA CYS A 109 -4.92 -17.80 -3.11
C CYS A 109 -6.33 -17.81 -2.49
N SER A 110 -6.43 -18.10 -1.20
CA SER A 110 -7.71 -18.18 -0.48
C SER A 110 -8.39 -16.84 -0.26
N VAL A 111 -7.64 -15.74 -0.34
CA VAL A 111 -8.13 -14.37 -0.11
C VAL A 111 -8.15 -13.52 -1.38
N LYS A 112 -8.09 -14.15 -2.55
CA LYS A 112 -8.05 -13.44 -3.85
C LYS A 112 -9.19 -12.45 -4.03
N GLU A 113 -10.41 -12.84 -3.66
CA GLU A 113 -11.60 -11.99 -3.79
C GLU A 113 -11.59 -10.74 -2.90
N GLN A 114 -10.80 -10.77 -1.83
CA GLN A 114 -10.65 -9.65 -0.89
C GLN A 114 -9.43 -8.80 -1.20
N CYS A 115 -8.58 -9.24 -2.14
CA CYS A 115 -7.33 -8.59 -2.48
C CYS A 115 -7.53 -7.59 -3.60
N CYS A 116 -6.86 -6.45 -3.50
CA CYS A 116 -6.89 -5.44 -4.56
C CYS A 116 -6.20 -5.90 -5.86
N GLY A 117 -5.42 -6.99 -5.83
CA GLY A 117 -4.59 -7.38 -6.98
C GLY A 117 -3.50 -6.35 -7.27
N ILE A 118 -3.07 -6.30 -8.52
CA ILE A 118 -2.10 -5.32 -9.01
C ILE A 118 -2.70 -4.53 -10.17
N PHE A 119 -2.14 -3.37 -10.46
CA PHE A 119 -2.50 -2.62 -11.66
C PHE A 119 -2.03 -3.33 -12.93
N GLU A 120 -2.88 -3.40 -13.95
CA GLU A 120 -2.51 -3.92 -15.27
C GLU A 120 -1.33 -3.16 -15.88
N THR A 121 -1.23 -1.86 -15.56
CA THR A 121 -0.12 -0.98 -15.99
C THR A 121 1.18 -1.19 -15.23
N SER A 122 1.23 -2.10 -14.25
CA SER A 122 2.45 -2.35 -13.46
C SER A 122 3.57 -2.89 -14.32
N ILE A 123 4.67 -2.14 -14.41
CA ILE A 123 5.90 -2.52 -15.12
C ILE A 123 6.73 -3.44 -14.21
N ASN A 124 6.83 -3.08 -12.93
CA ASN A 124 7.53 -3.86 -11.92
C ASN A 124 6.52 -4.57 -11.02
N ILE A 125 6.71 -5.86 -10.84
CA ILE A 125 5.88 -6.71 -9.98
C ILE A 125 6.78 -7.35 -8.93
N SER A 126 6.35 -7.34 -7.68
CA SER A 126 7.08 -8.00 -6.60
C SER A 126 7.22 -9.51 -6.87
N GLU A 127 8.39 -10.04 -6.66
CA GLU A 127 8.65 -11.50 -6.69
C GLU A 127 8.07 -12.21 -5.45
N HIS A 128 7.63 -11.44 -4.45
CA HIS A 128 7.08 -11.94 -3.19
C HIS A 128 5.55 -12.08 -3.20
N ILE A 129 4.91 -12.00 -4.36
CA ILE A 129 3.48 -12.29 -4.49
C ILE A 129 3.28 -13.81 -4.41
N ILE A 130 2.81 -14.26 -3.26
CA ILE A 130 2.54 -15.66 -2.96
C ILE A 130 1.08 -15.84 -2.50
N PRO A 131 0.46 -16.98 -2.76
CA PRO A 131 -0.88 -17.28 -2.24
C PRO A 131 -0.90 -17.26 -0.71
N LEU A 132 -2.01 -16.77 -0.15
CA LEU A 132 -2.32 -16.84 1.29
C LEU A 132 -3.38 -17.90 1.56
#